data_b98f4d46cf1f4a8ed0146fb039775f79
#
_entry.id   b98f4d46cf1f4a8ed0146fb039775f79
#
_cell.length_a   1.000
_cell.length_b   1.000
_cell.length_c   1.000
_cell.angle_alpha   90.00
_cell.angle_beta   90.00
_cell.angle_gamma   90.00
#
_symmetry.space_group_name_H-M   'P 1'
#
loop_
_entity.id
_entity.type
_entity.pdbx_description
1 polymer ?
#
loop_
_entity_poly.entity_id
_entity_poly.type
_entity_poly.pdbx_seq_one_letter_code
_entity_poly.pdbx_strand_id
1 'polypeptide(L)'
;MNPVKESEITMASVEKFSAGAVRNQLRHNRREIEHSGNPDIDPSRQGQDYVLSPDRGMTEYDYFLQRKSELYCYNRDDIKVMAGWVVTAPQNLDPERFDDFFCATYDFLANRYGEENVVQAIVHDDEGGQPHLHFCFVPVVEDPKHEQGYKICANDVLDRRELRNFHPSRRPSGLRKTIG
;
A
#
# COMPACT_ATOMS: atom_id res chain seq x y z
N MET A 1 -12.48 -1.30 -23.92
CA MET A 1 -12.27 -1.44 -22.47
C MET A 1 -13.08 -0.39 -21.75
N ASN A 2 -14.12 -0.77 -21.04
CA ASN A 2 -14.84 0.19 -20.21
C ASN A 2 -13.97 0.52 -18.99
N PRO A 3 -13.75 1.82 -18.69
CA PRO A 3 -13.07 2.19 -17.44
C PRO A 3 -13.86 1.65 -16.25
N VAL A 4 -13.14 1.15 -15.25
CA VAL A 4 -13.71 0.77 -13.96
C VAL A 4 -14.53 1.96 -13.44
N LYS A 5 -15.82 1.76 -13.18
CA LYS A 5 -16.72 2.83 -12.74
C LYS A 5 -16.36 3.21 -11.29
N GLU A 6 -16.42 4.50 -10.98
CA GLU A 6 -16.12 5.11 -9.66
C GLU A 6 -16.85 4.47 -8.46
N SER A 7 -17.92 3.71 -8.70
CA SER A 7 -18.68 3.01 -7.67
C SER A 7 -18.08 1.67 -7.23
N GLU A 8 -16.95 1.25 -7.81
CA GLU A 8 -16.42 -0.11 -7.64
C GLU A 8 -15.42 -0.23 -6.50
N ILE A 9 -14.93 0.85 -5.89
CA ILE A 9 -14.05 0.77 -4.72
C ILE A 9 -14.82 1.16 -3.47
N THR A 10 -15.39 0.17 -2.83
CA THR A 10 -16.24 0.38 -1.67
C THR A 10 -15.55 0.09 -0.33
N MET A 11 -14.40 -0.57 -0.32
CA MET A 11 -13.71 -0.89 0.93
C MET A 11 -12.19 -0.70 0.82
N ALA A 12 -11.71 0.40 1.38
CA ALA A 12 -10.30 0.64 1.61
C ALA A 12 -10.10 1.12 3.04
N SER A 13 -9.10 0.57 3.72
CA SER A 13 -8.67 0.99 5.06
C SER A 13 -7.16 1.20 5.09
N VAL A 14 -6.69 2.07 5.98
CA VAL A 14 -5.25 2.33 6.16
C VAL A 14 -4.86 2.23 7.62
N GLU A 15 -3.72 1.64 7.86
CA GLU A 15 -3.11 1.51 9.17
C GLU A 15 -1.69 2.10 9.17
N LYS A 16 -1.23 2.56 10.33
CA LYS A 16 0.08 3.19 10.49
C LYS A 16 0.91 2.39 11.49
N PHE A 17 2.16 2.09 11.14
CA PHE A 17 3.04 1.21 11.91
C PHE A 17 4.25 1.96 12.46
N SER A 18 4.56 1.74 13.74
CA SER A 18 5.84 2.14 14.34
C SER A 18 6.97 1.21 13.89
N ALA A 19 8.23 1.63 14.04
CA ALA A 19 9.39 0.86 13.60
C ALA A 19 9.41 -0.58 14.16
N GLY A 20 9.02 -0.77 15.41
CA GLY A 20 8.95 -2.10 16.04
C GLY A 20 7.89 -3.03 15.45
N ALA A 21 6.86 -2.49 14.79
CA ALA A 21 5.78 -3.29 14.20
C ALA A 21 6.02 -3.68 12.74
N VAL A 22 6.89 -2.95 12.03
CA VAL A 22 7.08 -3.11 10.57
C VAL A 22 7.43 -4.53 10.17
N ARG A 23 8.48 -5.09 10.78
CA ARG A 23 8.96 -6.44 10.42
C ARG A 23 7.88 -7.50 10.58
N ASN A 24 7.11 -7.40 11.66
CA ASN A 24 6.04 -8.35 11.96
C ASN A 24 4.89 -8.22 10.95
N GLN A 25 4.53 -6.98 10.58
CA GLN A 25 3.49 -6.74 9.58
C GLN A 25 3.88 -7.28 8.20
N LEU A 26 5.12 -7.04 7.75
CA LEU A 26 5.59 -7.55 6.46
C LEU A 26 5.59 -9.08 6.40
N ARG A 27 6.03 -9.73 7.49
CA ARG A 27 5.99 -11.19 7.62
C ARG A 27 4.56 -11.75 7.68
N HIS A 28 3.66 -11.03 8.35
CA HIS A 28 2.24 -11.39 8.39
C HIS A 28 1.62 -11.39 6.99
N ASN A 29 1.87 -10.34 6.22
CA ASN A 29 1.38 -10.25 4.83
C ASN A 29 1.98 -11.35 3.93
N ARG A 30 3.19 -11.81 4.22
CA ARG A 30 3.85 -12.94 3.53
C ARG A 30 3.39 -14.32 3.99
N ARG A 31 2.47 -14.39 4.95
CA ARG A 31 2.06 -15.68 5.58
C ARG A 31 3.23 -16.44 6.23
N GLU A 32 4.29 -15.75 6.64
CA GLU A 32 5.48 -16.34 7.27
C GLU A 32 5.33 -16.55 8.80
N ILE A 33 4.21 -16.14 9.39
CA ILE A 33 3.92 -16.33 10.82
C ILE A 33 3.04 -17.56 10.97
N GLU A 34 3.61 -18.63 11.52
CA GLU A 34 3.00 -19.97 11.62
C GLU A 34 1.69 -20.04 12.44
N HIS A 35 1.35 -19.02 13.20
CA HIS A 35 0.13 -18.95 13.99
C HIS A 35 -0.55 -17.59 13.80
N SER A 36 -0.83 -17.24 12.57
CA SER A 36 -1.69 -16.10 12.30
C SER A 36 -3.09 -16.45 12.77
N GLY A 37 -3.53 -16.46 13.89
CA GLY A 37 -4.87 -16.86 14.40
C GLY A 37 -6.07 -16.33 13.60
N ASN A 38 -5.87 -16.10 12.31
CA ASN A 38 -6.91 -15.73 11.37
C ASN A 38 -7.63 -17.00 10.87
N PRO A 39 -8.84 -17.28 11.38
CA PRO A 39 -9.61 -18.46 10.98
C PRO A 39 -10.13 -18.39 9.53
N ASP A 40 -10.03 -17.21 8.90
CA ASP A 40 -10.56 -16.97 7.56
C ASP A 40 -9.60 -17.44 6.45
N ILE A 41 -8.34 -17.76 6.79
CA ILE A 41 -7.38 -18.32 5.83
C ILE A 41 -7.79 -19.72 5.44
N ASP A 42 -8.00 -19.95 4.15
CA ASP A 42 -8.29 -21.26 3.58
C ASP A 42 -6.98 -21.94 3.15
N PRO A 43 -6.54 -23.01 3.87
CA PRO A 43 -5.30 -23.71 3.51
C PRO A 43 -5.32 -24.32 2.12
N SER A 44 -6.50 -24.63 1.56
CA SER A 44 -6.63 -25.18 0.20
C SER A 44 -6.36 -24.16 -0.90
N ARG A 45 -6.41 -22.87 -0.57
CA ARG A 45 -6.15 -21.73 -1.47
C ARG A 45 -4.76 -21.12 -1.28
N GLN A 46 -3.94 -21.68 -0.39
CA GLN A 46 -2.56 -21.25 -0.22
C GLN A 46 -1.80 -21.35 -1.55
N GLY A 47 -1.07 -20.28 -1.90
CA GLY A 47 -0.35 -20.18 -3.18
C GLY A 47 -1.11 -19.43 -4.27
N GLN A 48 -2.32 -18.93 -3.98
CA GLN A 48 -3.04 -18.00 -4.86
C GLN A 48 -2.65 -16.53 -4.61
N ASP A 49 -1.94 -16.27 -3.51
CA ASP A 49 -1.39 -14.95 -3.22
C ASP A 49 -0.27 -14.59 -4.20
N TYR A 50 -0.22 -13.34 -4.62
CA TYR A 50 0.82 -12.87 -5.53
C TYR A 50 1.31 -11.45 -5.21
N VAL A 51 2.56 -11.17 -5.60
CA VAL A 51 3.28 -9.94 -5.31
C VAL A 51 3.20 -8.99 -6.50
N LEU A 52 2.85 -7.73 -6.25
CA LEU A 52 2.84 -6.65 -7.25
C LEU A 52 4.02 -5.69 -7.08
N SER A 53 4.62 -5.60 -5.88
CA SER A 53 5.79 -4.76 -5.66
C SER A 53 7.00 -5.25 -6.46
N PRO A 54 7.89 -4.34 -6.92
CA PRO A 54 9.08 -4.72 -7.66
C PRO A 54 10.00 -5.62 -6.84
N ASP A 55 10.63 -6.61 -7.50
CA ASP A 55 11.76 -7.32 -6.91
C ASP A 55 12.98 -6.39 -6.85
N ARG A 56 13.45 -6.11 -5.65
CA ARG A 56 14.58 -5.21 -5.40
C ARG A 56 15.87 -5.95 -5.05
N GLY A 57 15.88 -7.30 -5.21
CA GLY A 57 17.03 -8.14 -4.89
C GLY A 57 17.38 -8.22 -3.40
N MET A 58 16.46 -7.81 -2.53
CA MET A 58 16.60 -7.85 -1.07
C MET A 58 15.23 -8.11 -0.41
N THR A 59 15.23 -8.40 0.89
CA THR A 59 13.96 -8.54 1.61
C THR A 59 13.23 -7.19 1.70
N GLU A 60 11.90 -7.23 1.82
CA GLU A 60 11.10 -5.99 1.99
C GLU A 60 11.50 -5.22 3.24
N TYR A 61 11.89 -5.95 4.30
CA TYR A 61 12.36 -5.30 5.54
C TYR A 61 13.70 -4.61 5.35
N ASP A 62 14.65 -5.23 4.62
CA ASP A 62 15.94 -4.60 4.30
C ASP A 62 15.73 -3.37 3.41
N TYR A 63 14.83 -3.46 2.42
CA TYR A 63 14.47 -2.31 1.60
C TYR A 63 13.84 -1.18 2.42
N PHE A 64 12.94 -1.52 3.34
CA PHE A 64 12.38 -0.54 4.28
C PHE A 64 13.48 0.16 5.09
N LEU A 65 14.44 -0.59 5.64
CA LEU A 65 15.55 -0.02 6.40
C LEU A 65 16.44 0.87 5.52
N GLN A 66 16.74 0.44 4.30
CA GLN A 66 17.49 1.25 3.33
C GLN A 66 16.75 2.55 3.04
N ARG A 67 15.48 2.49 2.66
CA ARG A 67 14.69 3.69 2.34
C ARG A 67 14.57 4.64 3.54
N LYS A 68 14.33 4.10 4.73
CA LYS A 68 14.30 4.88 5.98
C LYS A 68 15.62 5.61 6.23
N SER A 69 16.77 5.00 5.91
CA SER A 69 18.09 5.61 6.13
C SER A 69 18.37 6.82 5.23
N GLU A 70 17.68 6.96 4.11
CA GLU A 70 17.79 8.06 3.16
C GLU A 70 16.96 9.29 3.57
N LEU A 71 16.11 9.15 4.59
CA LEU A 71 15.12 10.13 5.00
C LEU A 71 15.37 10.62 6.42
N TYR A 72 15.02 11.89 6.67
CA TYR A 72 14.96 12.33 8.05
C TYR A 72 13.80 11.65 8.78
N CYS A 73 14.07 11.13 9.95
CA CYS A 73 13.07 10.53 10.82
C CYS A 73 13.32 10.92 12.27
N TYR A 74 12.30 11.36 12.98
CA TYR A 74 12.42 11.62 14.42
C TYR A 74 12.77 10.33 15.17
N ASN A 75 13.75 10.42 16.07
CA ASN A 75 14.20 9.29 16.89
C ASN A 75 13.30 9.12 18.13
N ARG A 76 12.09 8.61 17.91
CA ARG A 76 11.10 8.30 18.95
C ARG A 76 10.35 7.03 18.57
N ASP A 77 10.01 6.21 19.57
CA ASP A 77 9.38 4.90 19.34
C ASP A 77 7.92 5.00 18.86
N ASP A 78 7.24 6.13 19.14
CA ASP A 78 5.85 6.37 18.76
C ASP A 78 5.67 6.85 17.31
N ILE A 79 6.76 7.19 16.61
CA ILE A 79 6.72 7.65 15.22
C ILE A 79 6.24 6.53 14.30
N LYS A 80 5.26 6.85 13.47
CA LYS A 80 4.75 5.95 12.43
C LYS A 80 5.62 6.08 11.18
N VAL A 81 6.35 5.02 10.88
CA VAL A 81 7.38 5.00 9.82
C VAL A 81 6.96 4.24 8.57
N MET A 82 5.87 3.51 8.65
CA MET A 82 5.25 2.81 7.54
C MET A 82 3.73 2.94 7.63
N ALA A 83 3.07 2.96 6.50
CA ALA A 83 1.62 2.86 6.40
C ALA A 83 1.23 1.72 5.46
N GLY A 84 0.07 1.14 5.67
CA GLY A 84 -0.45 0.05 4.86
C GLY A 84 -1.91 0.29 4.49
N TRP A 85 -2.21 0.36 3.20
CA TRP A 85 -3.56 0.29 2.68
C TRP A 85 -3.99 -1.16 2.51
N VAL A 86 -5.23 -1.45 2.86
CA VAL A 86 -5.92 -2.69 2.47
C VAL A 86 -7.06 -2.29 1.54
N VAL A 87 -7.00 -2.76 0.30
CA VAL A 87 -8.02 -2.47 -0.72
C VAL A 87 -8.66 -3.77 -1.15
N THR A 88 -9.93 -3.93 -0.85
CA THR A 88 -10.71 -5.14 -1.16
C THR A 88 -11.39 -5.01 -2.53
N ALA A 89 -11.37 -6.07 -3.32
CA ALA A 89 -12.08 -6.12 -4.59
C ALA A 89 -13.60 -5.97 -4.37
N PRO A 90 -14.31 -5.22 -5.24
CA PRO A 90 -15.76 -5.10 -5.16
C PRO A 90 -16.46 -6.47 -5.26
N GLN A 91 -17.53 -6.66 -4.51
CA GLN A 91 -18.29 -7.92 -4.51
C GLN A 91 -18.91 -8.27 -5.86
N ASN A 92 -19.19 -7.27 -6.67
CA ASN A 92 -19.80 -7.42 -8.00
C ASN A 92 -18.78 -7.40 -9.15
N LEU A 93 -17.47 -7.37 -8.83
CA LEU A 93 -16.43 -7.43 -9.85
C LEU A 93 -16.29 -8.88 -10.34
N ASP A 94 -16.24 -9.03 -11.66
CA ASP A 94 -15.97 -10.33 -12.27
C ASP A 94 -14.58 -10.84 -11.85
N PRO A 95 -14.45 -12.08 -11.35
CA PRO A 95 -13.18 -12.66 -10.96
C PRO A 95 -12.09 -12.61 -12.05
N GLU A 96 -12.45 -12.69 -13.32
CA GLU A 96 -11.50 -12.56 -14.44
C GLU A 96 -10.87 -11.16 -14.52
N ARG A 97 -11.40 -10.17 -13.80
CA ARG A 97 -10.91 -8.80 -13.76
C ARG A 97 -10.13 -8.45 -12.48
N PHE A 98 -9.96 -9.39 -11.57
CA PHE A 98 -9.26 -9.11 -10.31
C PHE A 98 -7.82 -8.65 -10.54
N ASP A 99 -7.09 -9.31 -11.44
CA ASP A 99 -5.70 -8.93 -11.74
C ASP A 99 -5.61 -7.51 -12.32
N ASP A 100 -6.47 -7.15 -13.27
CA ASP A 100 -6.55 -5.80 -13.83
C ASP A 100 -6.88 -4.76 -12.75
N PHE A 101 -7.81 -5.08 -11.85
CA PHE A 101 -8.21 -4.20 -10.76
C PHE A 101 -7.05 -3.96 -9.78
N PHE A 102 -6.35 -5.01 -9.37
CA PHE A 102 -5.25 -4.88 -8.41
C PHE A 102 -4.01 -4.24 -9.04
N CYS A 103 -3.69 -4.52 -10.30
CA CYS A 103 -2.64 -3.81 -11.02
C CYS A 103 -2.94 -2.31 -11.13
N ALA A 104 -4.16 -1.94 -11.51
CA ALA A 104 -4.55 -0.53 -11.58
C ALA A 104 -4.57 0.14 -10.20
N THR A 105 -4.93 -0.58 -9.15
CA THR A 105 -4.88 -0.08 -7.76
C THR A 105 -3.45 0.13 -7.31
N TYR A 106 -2.56 -0.81 -7.61
CA TYR A 106 -1.13 -0.69 -7.33
C TYR A 106 -0.54 0.56 -8.03
N ASP A 107 -0.77 0.71 -9.32
CA ASP A 107 -0.27 1.85 -10.10
C ASP A 107 -0.78 3.18 -9.54
N PHE A 108 -2.05 3.23 -9.17
CA PHE A 108 -2.64 4.42 -8.54
C PHE A 108 -1.94 4.78 -7.21
N LEU A 109 -1.72 3.80 -6.33
CA LEU A 109 -1.09 4.00 -5.03
C LEU A 109 0.40 4.32 -5.16
N ALA A 110 1.12 3.61 -6.03
CA ALA A 110 2.54 3.84 -6.29
C ALA A 110 2.79 5.23 -6.90
N ASN A 111 1.95 5.68 -7.83
CA ASN A 111 2.01 7.03 -8.38
C ASN A 111 1.67 8.11 -7.34
N ARG A 112 0.79 7.80 -6.38
CA ARG A 112 0.35 8.74 -5.36
C ARG A 112 1.38 8.96 -4.26
N TYR A 113 2.04 7.90 -3.81
CA TYR A 113 2.97 7.93 -2.67
C TYR A 113 4.45 7.83 -3.07
N GLY A 114 4.74 7.59 -4.34
CA GLY A 114 6.08 7.36 -4.88
C GLY A 114 6.43 5.86 -4.90
N GLU A 115 6.80 5.34 -6.08
CA GLU A 115 7.15 3.93 -6.23
C GLU A 115 8.39 3.55 -5.41
N GLU A 116 9.34 4.47 -5.25
CA GLU A 116 10.52 4.32 -4.38
C GLU A 116 10.15 4.17 -2.90
N ASN A 117 8.96 4.58 -2.50
CA ASN A 117 8.48 4.45 -1.13
C ASN A 117 7.67 3.17 -0.89
N VAL A 118 7.33 2.43 -1.95
CA VAL A 118 6.62 1.15 -1.84
C VAL A 118 7.54 0.09 -1.25
N VAL A 119 7.14 -0.45 -0.10
CA VAL A 119 7.88 -1.50 0.61
C VAL A 119 7.39 -2.87 0.19
N GLN A 120 6.07 -3.06 0.15
CA GLN A 120 5.44 -4.34 -0.15
C GLN A 120 4.05 -4.13 -0.76
N ALA A 121 3.71 -4.89 -1.76
CA ALA A 121 2.34 -4.97 -2.29
C ALA A 121 2.01 -6.42 -2.61
N ILE A 122 1.07 -7.01 -1.88
CA ILE A 122 0.66 -8.42 -2.00
C ILE A 122 -0.85 -8.49 -2.10
N VAL A 123 -1.33 -9.23 -3.09
CA VAL A 123 -2.75 -9.60 -3.18
C VAL A 123 -2.96 -10.92 -2.46
N HIS A 124 -3.88 -10.91 -1.50
CA HIS A 124 -4.35 -12.11 -0.83
C HIS A 124 -5.64 -12.61 -1.48
N ASP A 125 -5.63 -13.85 -1.92
CA ASP A 125 -6.79 -14.57 -2.44
C ASP A 125 -7.00 -15.92 -1.73
N ASP A 126 -6.43 -16.06 -0.54
CA ASP A 126 -6.49 -17.26 0.32
C ASP A 126 -7.47 -17.14 1.50
N GLU A 127 -8.19 -16.05 1.61
CA GLU A 127 -9.18 -15.82 2.68
C GLU A 127 -10.61 -16.05 2.20
N GLY A 128 -11.52 -16.35 3.14
CA GLY A 128 -12.93 -16.67 2.86
C GLY A 128 -13.81 -15.52 2.35
N GLY A 129 -13.22 -14.37 2.00
CA GLY A 129 -13.89 -13.19 1.47
C GLY A 129 -13.45 -12.83 0.06
N GLN A 130 -13.67 -11.57 -0.31
CA GLN A 130 -13.14 -11.04 -1.56
C GLN A 130 -11.62 -10.89 -1.47
N PRO A 131 -10.89 -11.10 -2.59
CA PRO A 131 -9.47 -10.81 -2.65
C PRO A 131 -9.18 -9.37 -2.26
N HIS A 132 -8.02 -9.14 -1.65
CA HIS A 132 -7.62 -7.81 -1.22
C HIS A 132 -6.12 -7.58 -1.36
N LEU A 133 -5.76 -6.34 -1.68
CA LEU A 133 -4.39 -5.88 -1.79
C LEU A 133 -3.93 -5.28 -0.46
N HIS A 134 -2.82 -5.79 0.08
CA HIS A 134 -2.02 -5.11 1.10
C HIS A 134 -0.94 -4.28 0.42
N PHE A 135 -0.97 -2.96 0.61
CA PHE A 135 0.00 -2.03 0.03
C PHE A 135 0.69 -1.25 1.14
N CYS A 136 1.94 -1.62 1.43
CA CYS A 136 2.76 -1.00 2.48
C CYS A 136 3.77 -0.04 1.87
N PHE A 137 3.89 1.16 2.45
CA PHE A 137 4.78 2.21 1.96
C PHE A 137 5.35 3.08 3.09
N VAL A 138 6.50 3.72 2.84
CA VAL A 138 7.07 4.73 3.71
C VAL A 138 6.39 6.07 3.41
N PRO A 139 5.73 6.72 4.39
CA PRO A 139 5.02 7.99 4.16
C PRO A 139 6.00 9.18 4.18
N VAL A 140 6.35 9.68 3.00
CA VAL A 140 7.38 10.70 2.78
C VAL A 140 6.77 12.05 2.42
N VAL A 141 7.27 13.11 3.04
CA VAL A 141 6.97 14.51 2.68
C VAL A 141 8.25 15.30 2.47
N GLU A 142 8.17 16.38 1.69
CA GLU A 142 9.26 17.34 1.55
C GLU A 142 9.57 18.01 2.89
N ASP A 143 10.86 18.15 3.19
CA ASP A 143 11.35 18.83 4.38
C ASP A 143 12.66 19.57 4.09
N PRO A 144 12.58 20.81 3.60
CA PRO A 144 13.77 21.60 3.26
C PRO A 144 14.61 22.02 4.48
N LYS A 145 14.12 21.76 5.71
CA LYS A 145 14.84 22.09 6.95
C LYS A 145 15.94 21.09 7.28
N HIS A 146 15.88 19.88 6.73
CA HIS A 146 16.85 18.83 6.97
C HIS A 146 17.66 18.55 5.70
N GLU A 147 18.92 18.12 5.89
CA GLU A 147 19.87 17.86 4.82
C GLU A 147 19.37 16.84 3.79
N GLN A 148 18.57 15.88 4.24
CA GLN A 148 17.95 14.87 3.37
C GLN A 148 16.91 15.46 2.39
N GLY A 149 16.38 16.65 2.65
CA GLY A 149 15.34 17.30 1.86
C GLY A 149 13.94 16.68 2.01
N TYR A 150 13.85 15.52 2.64
CA TYR A 150 12.63 14.75 2.85
C TYR A 150 12.61 14.11 4.24
N LYS A 151 11.41 13.95 4.80
CA LYS A 151 11.19 13.27 6.08
C LYS A 151 10.06 12.27 6.04
N ILE A 152 10.08 11.33 6.97
CA ILE A 152 8.97 10.41 7.23
C ILE A 152 7.94 11.12 8.12
N CYS A 153 6.70 11.26 7.63
CA CYS A 153 5.61 11.84 8.39
C CYS A 153 4.24 11.26 7.96
N ALA A 154 3.82 10.20 8.62
CA ALA A 154 2.55 9.54 8.31
C ALA A 154 1.32 10.44 8.52
N ASN A 155 1.36 11.38 9.48
CA ASN A 155 0.24 12.26 9.75
C ASN A 155 0.05 13.36 8.69
N ASP A 156 1.15 13.78 8.05
CA ASP A 156 1.08 14.77 6.97
C ASP A 156 0.66 14.11 5.64
N VAL A 157 1.10 12.89 5.38
CA VAL A 157 0.71 12.13 4.17
C VAL A 157 -0.73 11.65 4.26
N LEU A 158 -1.13 11.10 5.41
CA LEU A 158 -2.45 10.52 5.65
C LEU A 158 -3.26 11.39 6.60
N ASP A 159 -3.42 12.66 6.23
CA ASP A 159 -4.23 13.61 6.97
C ASP A 159 -5.74 13.37 6.74
N ARG A 160 -6.59 14.11 7.44
CA ARG A 160 -8.06 14.01 7.31
C ARG A 160 -8.56 14.33 5.91
N ARG A 161 -7.84 15.19 5.18
CA ARG A 161 -8.19 15.58 3.81
C ARG A 161 -7.88 14.45 2.85
N GLU A 162 -6.69 13.84 2.99
CA GLU A 162 -6.28 12.66 2.22
C GLU A 162 -7.28 11.51 2.41
N LEU A 163 -7.61 11.18 3.65
CA LEU A 163 -8.53 10.09 3.96
C LEU A 163 -9.95 10.32 3.44
N ARG A 164 -10.44 11.58 3.42
CA ARG A 164 -11.75 11.92 2.85
C ARG A 164 -11.77 11.89 1.34
N ASN A 165 -10.65 12.24 0.71
CA ASN A 165 -10.53 12.36 -0.74
C ASN A 165 -9.90 11.11 -1.37
N PHE A 166 -9.64 10.07 -0.56
CA PHE A 166 -9.10 8.82 -1.06
C PHE A 166 -10.17 8.09 -1.86
N HIS A 167 -10.07 8.27 -3.19
CA HIS A 167 -10.79 7.47 -4.18
C HIS A 167 -9.75 6.90 -5.14
N PRO A 168 -9.47 5.59 -5.11
CA PRO A 168 -8.56 4.95 -6.06
C PRO A 168 -8.93 5.16 -7.53
N SER A 169 -10.18 5.54 -7.83
CA SER A 169 -10.70 5.80 -9.17
C SER A 169 -10.70 7.28 -9.59
N ARG A 170 -10.36 8.23 -8.71
CA ARG A 170 -10.25 9.63 -9.13
C ARG A 170 -8.95 9.86 -9.89
N ARG A 171 -9.05 10.01 -11.21
CA ARG A 171 -7.97 10.60 -12.02
C ARG A 171 -7.61 11.97 -11.45
N PRO A 172 -6.32 12.35 -11.35
CA PRO A 172 -5.95 13.72 -11.06
C PRO A 172 -6.59 14.62 -12.12
N SER A 173 -7.48 15.50 -11.70
CA SER A 173 -8.00 16.58 -12.51
C SER A 173 -6.87 17.58 -12.72
N GLY A 174 -6.14 17.50 -13.84
CA GLY A 174 -5.07 18.45 -14.10
C GLY A 174 -4.14 18.16 -15.26
N LEU A 175 -4.61 17.57 -16.35
CA LEU A 175 -3.97 17.78 -17.64
C LEU A 175 -4.83 18.79 -18.43
N ARG A 176 -4.57 20.08 -18.20
CA ARG A 176 -4.96 21.10 -19.17
C ARG A 176 -4.25 20.77 -20.46
N LYS A 177 -5.01 20.37 -21.50
CA LYS A 177 -4.56 20.42 -22.87
C LYS A 177 -4.22 21.88 -23.18
N THR A 178 -2.96 22.20 -23.29
CA THR A 178 -2.50 23.37 -24.03
C THR A 178 -2.65 23.01 -25.49
N ILE A 179 -3.71 23.51 -26.11
CA ILE A 179 -3.83 23.60 -27.57
C ILE A 179 -3.08 24.86 -27.94
N GLY A 180 -2.06 24.74 -28.75
CA GLY A 180 -1.36 25.77 -29.50
C GLY A 180 -1.02 25.19 -30.84
#